data_76faf2e7aa5613fad0e1649a8828d827
#
_entry.id   76faf2e7aa5613fad0e1649a8828d827
#
_cell.length_a   1.000
_cell.length_b   1.000
_cell.length_c   1.000
_cell.angle_alpha   90.00
_cell.angle_beta   90.00
_cell.angle_gamma   90.00
#
_symmetry.space_group_name_H-M   'P 1'
#
loop_
_entity.id
_entity.type
_entity.pdbx_description
1 polymer ?
#
loop_
_entity_poly.entity_id
_entity_poly.type
_entity_poly.pdbx_seq_one_letter_code
_entity_poly.pdbx_strand_id
1 'polypeptide(L)'
;MNIYSATDTSAMQQVLDAFQAKYPEVRLVYTEYNTRELHEALLGGTISDADIVISSSVDLQVDLVNRGMANSIDVKMDPAIPRWAQWRSELFGFTFEPVVTVYNKKAFETFEFPATRSALALAIRDNPEFFENATGTYDIALSGVGYLFAAQDMEKGYQFWRLVESFGRAGAETFCCTSHVLDKVAKGELLVGYNVIGSYAAERMRLDPRLAIAAFTDYTLVMSRSAFVHRSAPNPDTAELFIEYLLSREGQRKITQSSALISILEAVEGKSERMTIFGNLEAMRPIKFSPGLIGYLDRLKRAQLLADWQDALGSNGME
;
A
#
# COMPACT_ATOMS: atom_id res chain seq x y z
N MET A 1 -8.63 23.11 7.29
CA MET A 1 -8.59 21.69 7.61
C MET A 1 -7.21 21.14 7.27
N ASN A 2 -6.54 20.55 8.25
CA ASN A 2 -5.19 20.00 8.12
C ASN A 2 -5.25 18.50 7.87
N ILE A 3 -4.72 18.06 6.75
CA ILE A 3 -4.65 16.65 6.34
C ILE A 3 -3.19 16.21 6.41
N TYR A 4 -2.89 15.26 7.27
CA TYR A 4 -1.57 14.61 7.35
C TYR A 4 -1.65 13.24 6.71
N SER A 5 -0.82 12.99 5.73
CA SER A 5 -1.00 11.84 4.85
C SER A 5 0.31 11.15 4.46
N ALA A 6 0.27 9.83 4.44
CA ALA A 6 1.27 8.98 3.81
C ALA A 6 0.85 8.54 2.39
N THR A 7 0.17 9.43 1.68
CA THR A 7 -0.15 9.30 0.25
C THR A 7 0.44 10.50 -0.47
N ASP A 8 1.13 10.26 -1.58
CA ASP A 8 1.75 11.31 -2.37
C ASP A 8 0.73 12.37 -2.76
N THR A 9 1.08 13.63 -2.60
CA THR A 9 0.23 14.78 -2.95
C THR A 9 -0.26 14.67 -4.40
N SER A 10 0.61 14.26 -5.32
CA SER A 10 0.27 14.07 -6.74
C SER A 10 -0.86 13.05 -6.96
N ALA A 11 -0.96 12.02 -6.12
CA ALA A 11 -2.02 11.02 -6.18
C ALA A 11 -3.36 11.53 -5.61
N MET A 12 -3.32 12.47 -4.66
CA MET A 12 -4.52 13.01 -4.01
C MET A 12 -4.98 14.35 -4.60
N GLN A 13 -4.12 15.09 -5.31
CA GLN A 13 -4.34 16.47 -5.71
C GLN A 13 -5.71 16.70 -6.35
N GLN A 14 -6.09 15.92 -7.34
CA GLN A 14 -7.35 16.10 -8.04
C GLN A 14 -8.59 15.77 -7.20
N VAL A 15 -8.46 14.90 -6.21
CA VAL A 15 -9.51 14.60 -5.24
C VAL A 15 -9.66 15.78 -4.27
N LEU A 16 -8.55 16.36 -3.82
CA LEU A 16 -8.52 17.56 -2.98
C LEU A 16 -9.11 18.77 -3.72
N ASP A 17 -8.70 18.99 -4.96
CA ASP A 17 -9.21 20.08 -5.81
C ASP A 17 -10.72 19.97 -6.03
N ALA A 18 -11.23 18.75 -6.25
CA ALA A 18 -12.65 18.52 -6.44
C ALA A 18 -13.45 18.74 -5.15
N PHE A 19 -12.91 18.35 -4.00
CA PHE A 19 -13.51 18.69 -2.70
C PHE A 19 -13.49 20.19 -2.46
N GLN A 20 -12.37 20.88 -2.71
CA GLN A 20 -12.22 22.33 -2.56
C GLN A 20 -13.19 23.09 -3.48
N ALA A 21 -13.40 22.62 -4.71
CA ALA A 21 -14.35 23.23 -5.64
C ALA A 21 -15.81 23.08 -5.16
N LYS A 22 -16.12 21.98 -4.48
CA LYS A 22 -17.45 21.72 -3.90
C LYS A 22 -17.70 22.51 -2.62
N TYR A 23 -16.66 22.73 -1.83
CA TYR A 23 -16.67 23.42 -0.54
C TYR A 23 -15.64 24.55 -0.53
N PRO A 24 -15.90 25.66 -1.26
CA PRO A 24 -14.91 26.73 -1.46
C PRO A 24 -14.53 27.48 -0.18
N GLU A 25 -15.36 27.40 0.86
CA GLU A 25 -15.09 27.98 2.18
C GLU A 25 -14.06 27.19 3.00
N VAL A 26 -13.79 25.93 2.62
CA VAL A 26 -12.85 25.07 3.33
C VAL A 26 -11.44 25.28 2.77
N ARG A 27 -10.52 25.79 3.59
CA ARG A 27 -9.10 25.84 3.22
C ARG A 27 -8.43 24.51 3.59
N LEU A 28 -7.88 23.82 2.60
CA LEU A 28 -7.12 22.58 2.78
C LEU A 28 -5.62 22.87 2.93
N VAL A 29 -5.00 22.21 3.91
CA VAL A 29 -3.55 22.11 4.07
C VAL A 29 -3.20 20.63 4.07
N TYR A 30 -2.49 20.17 3.05
CA TYR A 30 -2.08 18.78 2.90
C TYR A 30 -0.59 18.65 3.15
N THR A 31 -0.21 17.79 4.10
CA THR A 31 1.18 17.57 4.47
C THR A 31 1.53 16.09 4.29
N GLU A 32 2.54 15.85 3.46
CA GLU A 32 2.97 14.51 3.07
C GLU A 32 4.05 13.98 4.04
N TYR A 33 3.92 12.72 4.40
CA TYR A 33 4.82 11.97 5.26
C TYR A 33 5.09 10.57 4.69
N ASN A 34 6.16 9.91 5.17
CA ASN A 34 6.29 8.47 5.08
C ASN A 34 5.31 7.79 6.05
N THR A 35 4.86 6.56 5.76
CA THR A 35 3.89 5.82 6.57
C THR A 35 4.30 5.67 8.03
N ARG A 36 5.57 5.37 8.27
CA ARG A 36 6.11 5.19 9.61
C ARG A 36 6.35 6.52 10.32
N GLU A 37 6.88 7.51 9.62
CA GLU A 37 7.09 8.85 10.17
C GLU A 37 5.79 9.49 10.62
N LEU A 38 4.71 9.35 9.83
CA LEU A 38 3.38 9.84 10.21
C LEU A 38 2.90 9.21 11.53
N HIS A 39 3.02 7.89 11.63
CA HIS A 39 2.63 7.16 12.84
C HIS A 39 3.45 7.61 14.06
N GLU A 40 4.78 7.70 13.93
CA GLU A 40 5.69 8.12 15.00
C GLU A 40 5.44 9.59 15.40
N ALA A 41 5.20 10.49 14.45
CA ALA A 41 4.91 11.90 14.70
C ALA A 41 3.59 12.10 15.47
N LEU A 42 2.56 11.31 15.15
CA LEU A 42 1.29 11.32 15.87
C LEU A 42 1.46 10.77 17.29
N LEU A 43 2.12 9.62 17.47
CA LEU A 43 2.37 9.04 18.79
C LEU A 43 3.27 9.91 19.67
N GLY A 44 4.25 10.57 19.07
CA GLY A 44 5.17 11.48 19.76
C GLY A 44 4.58 12.86 20.06
N GLY A 45 3.37 13.15 19.55
CA GLY A 45 2.70 14.45 19.74
C GLY A 45 3.33 15.59 18.94
N THR A 46 4.21 15.31 17.97
CA THR A 46 4.77 16.31 17.06
C THR A 46 3.68 16.88 16.14
N ILE A 47 2.71 16.07 15.76
CA ILE A 47 1.49 16.48 15.06
C ILE A 47 0.39 16.60 16.11
N SER A 48 -0.12 17.81 16.33
CA SER A 48 -1.16 18.10 17.34
C SER A 48 -2.39 18.77 16.79
N ASP A 49 -2.39 19.17 15.51
CA ASP A 49 -3.42 19.94 14.83
C ASP A 49 -4.02 19.20 13.62
N ALA A 50 -3.88 17.89 13.59
CA ALA A 50 -4.46 17.06 12.53
C ALA A 50 -6.00 17.09 12.61
N ASP A 51 -6.64 17.35 11.48
CA ASP A 51 -8.07 17.09 11.29
C ASP A 51 -8.27 15.68 10.74
N ILE A 52 -7.53 15.35 9.67
CA ILE A 52 -7.57 14.06 8.97
C ILE A 52 -6.18 13.41 8.94
N VAL A 53 -6.16 12.11 9.16
CA VAL A 53 -4.97 11.28 8.99
C VAL A 53 -5.24 10.22 7.92
N ILE A 54 -4.37 10.16 6.88
CA ILE A 54 -4.48 9.22 5.77
C ILE A 54 -3.21 8.36 5.68
N SER A 55 -3.36 7.05 5.53
CA SER A 55 -2.21 6.17 5.31
C SER A 55 -2.54 4.91 4.51
N SER A 56 -1.55 4.39 3.79
CA SER A 56 -1.57 3.07 3.15
C SER A 56 -1.21 1.93 4.12
N SER A 57 -0.58 2.24 5.25
CA SER A 57 -0.21 1.27 6.29
C SER A 57 -1.37 1.11 7.27
N VAL A 58 -2.34 0.28 6.92
CA VAL A 58 -3.58 0.15 7.71
C VAL A 58 -3.35 -0.46 9.09
N ASP A 59 -2.32 -1.26 9.29
CA ASP A 59 -1.91 -1.77 10.60
C ASP A 59 -1.53 -0.63 11.56
N LEU A 60 -0.73 0.33 11.08
CA LEU A 60 -0.36 1.52 11.84
C LEU A 60 -1.58 2.41 12.11
N GLN A 61 -2.51 2.52 11.16
CA GLN A 61 -3.77 3.25 11.36
C GLN A 61 -4.65 2.56 12.42
N VAL A 62 -4.77 1.22 12.37
CA VAL A 62 -5.51 0.44 13.38
C VAL A 62 -4.87 0.60 14.76
N ASP A 63 -3.52 0.67 14.86
CA ASP A 63 -2.84 0.95 16.13
C ASP A 63 -3.20 2.34 16.68
N LEU A 64 -3.17 3.40 15.86
CA LEU A 64 -3.56 4.75 16.27
C LEU A 64 -5.01 4.80 16.76
N VAL A 65 -5.92 4.19 15.99
CA VAL A 65 -7.35 4.11 16.38
C VAL A 65 -7.52 3.32 17.68
N ASN A 66 -6.82 2.19 17.83
CA ASN A 66 -6.88 1.38 19.05
C ASN A 66 -6.35 2.11 20.29
N ARG A 67 -5.45 3.07 20.09
CA ARG A 67 -4.96 3.99 21.15
C ARG A 67 -5.91 5.16 21.43
N GLY A 68 -7.06 5.21 20.75
CA GLY A 68 -8.08 6.24 20.95
C GLY A 68 -7.72 7.58 20.29
N MET A 69 -6.94 7.58 19.21
CA MET A 69 -6.58 8.80 18.48
C MET A 69 -7.59 9.19 17.39
N ALA A 70 -8.62 8.39 17.18
CA ALA A 70 -9.67 8.68 16.21
C ALA A 70 -10.98 9.08 16.90
N ASN A 71 -11.78 9.91 16.23
CA ASN A 71 -13.18 10.16 16.55
C ASN A 71 -14.06 9.09 15.90
N SER A 72 -15.05 8.61 16.63
CA SER A 72 -16.16 7.85 16.04
C SER A 72 -17.11 8.81 15.36
N ILE A 73 -17.39 8.59 14.09
CA ILE A 73 -18.25 9.45 13.26
C ILE A 73 -19.35 8.63 12.58
N ASP A 74 -20.51 9.22 12.39
CA ASP A 74 -21.66 8.60 11.71
C ASP A 74 -21.67 9.00 10.22
N VAL A 75 -20.81 8.37 9.44
CA VAL A 75 -20.60 8.70 8.03
C VAL A 75 -21.68 8.09 7.14
N LYS A 76 -22.30 8.92 6.32
CA LYS A 76 -23.16 8.48 5.21
C LYS A 76 -22.29 7.96 4.06
N MET A 77 -22.03 6.66 4.05
CA MET A 77 -21.27 6.03 2.98
C MET A 77 -22.17 5.22 2.05
N ASP A 78 -21.67 4.96 0.84
CA ASP A 78 -22.35 4.04 -0.09
C ASP A 78 -22.38 2.62 0.50
N PRO A 79 -23.55 1.95 0.52
CA PRO A 79 -23.69 0.62 1.11
C PRO A 79 -22.89 -0.46 0.39
N ALA A 80 -22.42 -0.21 -0.83
CA ALA A 80 -21.56 -1.14 -1.56
C ALA A 80 -20.09 -1.09 -1.09
N ILE A 81 -19.69 -0.10 -0.29
CA ILE A 81 -18.36 -0.08 0.32
C ILE A 81 -18.22 -1.28 1.26
N PRO A 82 -17.20 -2.13 1.07
CA PRO A 82 -17.12 -3.40 1.77
C PRO A 82 -16.77 -3.23 3.26
N ARG A 83 -17.39 -4.05 4.10
CA ARG A 83 -17.15 -4.01 5.56
C ARG A 83 -15.72 -4.30 5.97
N TRP A 84 -14.94 -5.01 5.16
CA TRP A 84 -13.55 -5.27 5.46
C TRP A 84 -12.66 -4.01 5.47
N ALA A 85 -13.11 -2.95 4.78
CA ALA A 85 -12.43 -1.65 4.71
C ALA A 85 -12.94 -0.65 5.76
N GLN A 86 -13.58 -1.12 6.81
CA GLN A 86 -14.11 -0.26 7.88
C GLN A 86 -13.83 -0.87 9.24
N TRP A 87 -13.58 -0.03 10.23
CA TRP A 87 -13.42 -0.50 11.61
C TRP A 87 -13.94 0.52 12.63
N ARG A 88 -14.90 0.07 13.48
CA ARG A 88 -15.44 0.79 14.66
C ARG A 88 -16.07 2.15 14.38
N SER A 89 -16.54 2.46 13.17
CA SER A 89 -16.95 3.81 12.76
C SER A 89 -15.87 4.89 13.02
N GLU A 90 -14.63 4.49 13.07
CA GLU A 90 -13.47 5.35 13.36
C GLU A 90 -12.44 5.32 12.21
N LEU A 91 -12.37 4.23 11.43
CA LEU A 91 -11.39 4.05 10.34
C LEU A 91 -12.10 3.63 9.06
N PHE A 92 -11.79 4.30 7.96
CA PHE A 92 -12.49 4.15 6.68
C PHE A 92 -11.50 3.99 5.53
N GLY A 93 -11.60 2.85 4.83
CA GLY A 93 -10.86 2.60 3.59
C GLY A 93 -11.60 3.16 2.39
N PHE A 94 -10.86 3.78 1.47
CA PHE A 94 -11.45 4.45 0.32
C PHE A 94 -10.84 4.02 -1.02
N THR A 95 -9.78 3.21 -1.03
CA THR A 95 -9.15 2.65 -2.23
C THR A 95 -9.14 1.14 -2.24
N PHE A 96 -8.95 0.56 -3.43
CA PHE A 96 -8.76 -0.87 -3.65
C PHE A 96 -7.47 -1.07 -4.44
N GLU A 97 -6.38 -1.40 -3.75
CA GLU A 97 -5.05 -1.40 -4.35
C GLU A 97 -4.41 -2.80 -4.27
N PRO A 98 -4.40 -3.55 -5.37
CA PRO A 98 -3.68 -4.82 -5.43
C PRO A 98 -2.18 -4.61 -5.18
N VAL A 99 -1.57 -5.51 -4.44
CA VAL A 99 -0.13 -5.56 -4.20
C VAL A 99 0.48 -6.47 -5.25
N VAL A 100 1.31 -5.92 -6.11
CA VAL A 100 1.76 -6.59 -7.33
C VAL A 100 3.27 -6.73 -7.40
N THR A 101 3.72 -7.54 -8.33
CA THR A 101 5.10 -7.57 -8.79
C THR A 101 5.20 -6.80 -10.09
N VAL A 102 6.24 -5.98 -10.23
CA VAL A 102 6.58 -5.34 -11.51
C VAL A 102 7.84 -5.96 -12.07
N TYR A 103 7.96 -5.97 -13.39
CA TYR A 103 9.15 -6.48 -14.04
C TYR A 103 9.52 -5.68 -15.30
N ASN A 104 10.79 -5.73 -15.66
CA ASN A 104 11.27 -5.12 -16.90
C ASN A 104 10.85 -5.98 -18.08
N LYS A 105 9.96 -5.47 -18.92
CA LYS A 105 9.34 -6.20 -20.02
C LYS A 105 10.36 -6.78 -21.02
N LYS A 106 11.41 -6.01 -21.32
CA LYS A 106 12.45 -6.44 -22.26
C LYS A 106 13.24 -7.64 -21.74
N ALA A 107 13.52 -7.69 -20.45
CA ALA A 107 14.26 -8.80 -19.86
C ALA A 107 13.51 -10.13 -19.93
N PHE A 108 12.17 -10.07 -19.98
CA PHE A 108 11.28 -11.24 -20.01
C PHE A 108 10.70 -11.53 -21.41
N GLU A 109 11.29 -11.01 -22.50
CA GLU A 109 10.83 -11.31 -23.87
C GLU A 109 10.99 -12.79 -24.23
N THR A 110 12.02 -13.45 -23.70
CA THR A 110 12.34 -14.86 -23.96
C THR A 110 12.09 -15.79 -22.78
N PHE A 111 11.62 -15.24 -21.67
CA PHE A 111 11.39 -15.96 -20.42
C PHE A 111 10.00 -15.57 -19.87
N GLU A 112 9.08 -16.53 -19.78
CA GLU A 112 7.74 -16.26 -19.24
C GLU A 112 7.83 -15.88 -17.76
N PHE A 113 7.18 -14.77 -17.38
CA PHE A 113 7.19 -14.32 -16.00
C PHE A 113 6.42 -15.31 -15.11
N PRO A 114 6.99 -15.74 -13.95
CA PRO A 114 6.38 -16.73 -13.08
C PRO A 114 5.02 -16.28 -12.51
N ALA A 115 4.01 -17.16 -12.61
CA ALA A 115 2.65 -16.84 -12.20
C ALA A 115 2.38 -16.97 -10.70
N THR A 116 3.31 -17.55 -9.91
CA THR A 116 3.17 -17.75 -8.46
C THR A 116 4.46 -17.42 -7.73
N ARG A 117 4.38 -17.16 -6.43
CA ARG A 117 5.56 -16.92 -5.58
C ARG A 117 6.52 -18.11 -5.58
N SER A 118 5.97 -19.33 -5.50
CA SER A 118 6.80 -20.54 -5.58
C SER A 118 7.51 -20.67 -6.92
N ALA A 119 6.84 -20.36 -8.03
CA ALA A 119 7.44 -20.40 -9.36
C ALA A 119 8.53 -19.33 -9.51
N LEU A 120 8.32 -18.12 -8.93
CA LEU A 120 9.35 -17.06 -8.93
C LEU A 120 10.57 -17.48 -8.11
N ALA A 121 10.38 -18.07 -6.92
CA ALA A 121 11.48 -18.58 -6.11
C ALA A 121 12.30 -19.65 -6.85
N LEU A 122 11.62 -20.56 -7.58
CA LEU A 122 12.29 -21.58 -8.40
C LEU A 122 13.03 -20.94 -9.58
N ALA A 123 12.41 -19.98 -10.27
CA ALA A 123 13.03 -19.29 -11.40
C ALA A 123 14.33 -18.56 -10.99
N ILE A 124 14.32 -17.90 -9.84
CA ILE A 124 15.51 -17.23 -9.26
C ILE A 124 16.61 -18.26 -8.95
N ARG A 125 16.23 -19.37 -8.33
CA ARG A 125 17.18 -20.44 -7.98
C ARG A 125 17.82 -21.09 -9.21
N ASP A 126 17.00 -21.35 -10.23
CA ASP A 126 17.42 -22.11 -11.42
C ASP A 126 18.13 -21.22 -12.46
N ASN A 127 18.07 -19.90 -12.32
CA ASN A 127 18.72 -18.93 -13.21
C ASN A 127 19.48 -17.86 -12.39
N PRO A 128 20.47 -18.26 -11.58
CA PRO A 128 21.13 -17.34 -10.64
C PRO A 128 21.81 -16.16 -11.35
N GLU A 129 22.48 -16.37 -12.47
CA GLU A 129 23.15 -15.31 -13.24
C GLU A 129 22.18 -14.27 -13.80
N PHE A 130 20.96 -14.69 -14.16
CA PHE A 130 19.92 -13.78 -14.68
C PHE A 130 19.34 -12.87 -13.59
N PHE A 131 19.22 -13.37 -12.36
CA PHE A 131 18.62 -12.64 -11.26
C PHE A 131 19.64 -12.00 -10.31
N GLU A 132 20.96 -12.15 -10.55
CA GLU A 132 22.01 -11.61 -9.68
C GLU A 132 21.89 -10.07 -9.58
N ASN A 133 21.71 -9.57 -8.35
CA ASN A 133 21.50 -8.15 -8.02
C ASN A 133 20.38 -7.47 -8.84
N ALA A 134 19.40 -8.25 -9.31
CA ALA A 134 18.39 -7.79 -10.25
C ALA A 134 16.95 -7.84 -9.69
N THR A 135 16.80 -8.10 -8.40
CA THR A 135 15.51 -8.10 -7.72
C THR A 135 15.45 -7.03 -6.63
N GLY A 136 14.27 -6.48 -6.39
CA GLY A 136 14.08 -5.47 -5.36
C GLY A 136 12.73 -5.57 -4.65
N THR A 137 12.69 -5.13 -3.41
CA THR A 137 11.48 -5.06 -2.59
C THR A 137 11.58 -3.94 -1.56
N TYR A 138 10.64 -3.87 -0.63
CA TYR A 138 10.72 -2.91 0.47
C TYR A 138 11.76 -3.29 1.53
N ASP A 139 12.41 -2.27 2.07
CA ASP A 139 13.02 -2.35 3.39
C ASP A 139 11.90 -2.29 4.44
N ILE A 140 11.58 -3.43 5.03
CA ILE A 140 10.48 -3.53 6.00
C ILE A 140 10.81 -2.89 7.36
N ALA A 141 12.05 -2.53 7.61
CA ALA A 141 12.41 -1.74 8.80
C ALA A 141 12.06 -0.26 8.63
N LEU A 142 12.15 0.26 7.40
CA LEU A 142 11.91 1.67 7.06
C LEU A 142 10.49 1.91 6.54
N SER A 143 9.95 1.00 5.73
CA SER A 143 8.64 1.11 5.09
C SER A 143 7.54 0.48 5.95
N GLY A 144 6.61 1.27 6.48
CA GLY A 144 5.45 0.72 7.21
C GLY A 144 4.56 -0.13 6.30
N VAL A 145 4.30 0.31 5.06
CA VAL A 145 3.50 -0.47 4.12
C VAL A 145 4.24 -1.74 3.67
N GLY A 146 5.55 -1.69 3.48
CA GLY A 146 6.37 -2.87 3.21
C GLY A 146 6.32 -3.88 4.36
N TYR A 147 6.39 -3.40 5.60
CA TYR A 147 6.21 -4.22 6.79
C TYR A 147 4.83 -4.90 6.83
N LEU A 148 3.76 -4.13 6.57
CA LEU A 148 2.40 -4.68 6.48
C LEU A 148 2.32 -5.82 5.45
N PHE A 149 2.86 -5.63 4.25
CA PHE A 149 2.81 -6.65 3.21
C PHE A 149 3.59 -7.90 3.58
N ALA A 150 4.80 -7.75 4.14
CA ALA A 150 5.60 -8.88 4.61
C ALA A 150 4.90 -9.65 5.74
N ALA A 151 4.29 -8.96 6.71
CA ALA A 151 3.52 -9.58 7.79
C ALA A 151 2.31 -10.36 7.25
N GLN A 152 1.62 -9.80 6.25
CA GLN A 152 0.48 -10.47 5.62
C GLN A 152 0.89 -11.66 4.74
N ASP A 153 2.01 -11.56 4.01
CA ASP A 153 2.55 -12.68 3.23
C ASP A 153 3.01 -13.84 4.13
N MET A 154 3.64 -13.52 5.25
CA MET A 154 4.07 -14.52 6.24
C MET A 154 2.88 -15.35 6.76
N GLU A 155 1.70 -14.73 6.96
CA GLU A 155 0.47 -15.45 7.35
C GLU A 155 -0.03 -16.43 6.29
N LYS A 156 0.38 -16.28 5.02
CA LYS A 156 -0.03 -17.18 3.92
C LYS A 156 0.81 -18.44 3.83
N GLY A 157 1.91 -18.52 4.57
CA GLY A 157 2.67 -19.77 4.74
C GLY A 157 4.14 -19.71 4.27
N TYR A 158 4.78 -20.89 4.28
CA TYR A 158 6.21 -21.04 4.06
C TYR A 158 6.72 -20.59 2.67
N GLN A 159 5.85 -20.48 1.69
CA GLN A 159 6.22 -20.05 0.33
C GLN A 159 6.81 -18.65 0.32
N PHE A 160 6.34 -17.79 1.22
CA PHE A 160 6.88 -16.45 1.39
C PHE A 160 8.36 -16.49 1.77
N TRP A 161 8.72 -17.25 2.82
CA TRP A 161 10.11 -17.33 3.28
C TRP A 161 11.04 -17.91 2.22
N ARG A 162 10.59 -18.94 1.48
CA ARG A 162 11.36 -19.49 0.36
C ARG A 162 11.65 -18.46 -0.72
N LEU A 163 10.69 -17.57 -0.98
CA LEU A 163 10.89 -16.46 -1.94
C LEU A 163 11.88 -15.43 -1.38
N VAL A 164 11.74 -15.05 -0.11
CA VAL A 164 12.66 -14.09 0.54
C VAL A 164 14.09 -14.63 0.56
N GLU A 165 14.29 -15.91 0.90
CA GLU A 165 15.60 -16.59 0.83
C GLU A 165 16.17 -16.59 -0.61
N SER A 166 15.30 -16.79 -1.61
CA SER A 166 15.73 -16.73 -3.00
C SER A 166 16.18 -15.32 -3.40
N PHE A 167 15.48 -14.30 -2.93
CA PHE A 167 15.89 -12.91 -3.07
C PHE A 167 17.24 -12.64 -2.40
N GLY A 168 17.44 -13.12 -1.18
CA GLY A 168 18.72 -12.97 -0.48
C GLY A 168 19.89 -13.58 -1.23
N ARG A 169 19.72 -14.81 -1.75
CA ARG A 169 20.75 -15.48 -2.58
C ARG A 169 21.04 -14.76 -3.89
N ALA A 170 20.04 -14.07 -4.43
CA ALA A 170 20.19 -13.26 -5.64
C ALA A 170 20.71 -11.84 -5.38
N GLY A 171 21.02 -11.46 -4.13
CA GLY A 171 21.49 -10.12 -3.80
C GLY A 171 20.43 -9.04 -3.96
N ALA A 172 19.19 -9.30 -3.54
CA ALA A 172 18.08 -8.36 -3.69
C ALA A 172 18.34 -7.02 -2.97
N GLU A 173 18.01 -5.92 -3.64
CA GLU A 173 18.04 -4.57 -3.07
C GLU A 173 16.73 -4.26 -2.32
N THR A 174 16.82 -3.48 -1.24
CA THR A 174 15.65 -3.04 -0.49
C THR A 174 15.48 -1.52 -0.50
N PHE A 175 14.21 -1.05 -0.51
CA PHE A 175 13.86 0.35 -0.71
C PHE A 175 12.80 0.83 0.27
N CYS A 176 12.82 2.11 0.62
CA CYS A 176 11.77 2.72 1.46
C CYS A 176 10.40 2.79 0.79
N CYS A 177 10.37 2.90 -0.53
CA CYS A 177 9.23 3.46 -1.25
C CYS A 177 8.98 2.73 -2.58
N THR A 178 7.70 2.61 -2.98
CA THR A 178 7.28 2.05 -4.28
C THR A 178 7.96 2.75 -5.46
N SER A 179 8.05 4.08 -5.45
CA SER A 179 8.62 4.87 -6.55
C SER A 179 10.06 4.47 -6.85
N HIS A 180 10.88 4.23 -5.83
CA HIS A 180 12.27 3.82 -6.02
C HIS A 180 12.39 2.45 -6.68
N VAL A 181 11.55 1.48 -6.27
CA VAL A 181 11.51 0.16 -6.93
C VAL A 181 11.10 0.31 -8.40
N LEU A 182 10.04 1.07 -8.67
CA LEU A 182 9.54 1.29 -10.03
C LEU A 182 10.58 1.98 -10.92
N ASP A 183 11.30 2.97 -10.41
CA ASP A 183 12.35 3.67 -11.14
C ASP A 183 13.51 2.74 -11.52
N LYS A 184 13.95 1.91 -10.60
CA LYS A 184 15.02 0.93 -10.83
C LYS A 184 14.62 -0.11 -11.88
N VAL A 185 13.40 -0.65 -11.80
CA VAL A 185 12.90 -1.62 -12.80
C VAL A 185 12.71 -0.96 -14.17
N ALA A 186 12.19 0.27 -14.22
CA ALA A 186 12.02 1.01 -15.47
C ALA A 186 13.36 1.29 -16.18
N LYS A 187 14.41 1.58 -15.42
CA LYS A 187 15.77 1.78 -15.96
C LYS A 187 16.46 0.48 -16.35
N GLY A 188 15.94 -0.68 -15.95
CA GLY A 188 16.58 -1.98 -16.15
C GLY A 188 17.74 -2.25 -15.16
N GLU A 189 17.87 -1.45 -14.11
CA GLU A 189 18.79 -1.70 -13.00
C GLU A 189 18.32 -2.86 -12.14
N LEU A 190 17.00 -3.06 -12.07
CA LEU A 190 16.36 -4.27 -11.55
C LEU A 190 15.51 -4.91 -12.64
N LEU A 191 15.41 -6.23 -12.62
CA LEU A 191 14.50 -6.98 -13.50
C LEU A 191 13.12 -7.18 -12.85
N VAL A 192 13.08 -7.30 -11.53
CA VAL A 192 11.87 -7.59 -10.76
C VAL A 192 11.77 -6.69 -9.54
N GLY A 193 10.60 -6.09 -9.32
CA GLY A 193 10.22 -5.38 -8.10
C GLY A 193 9.04 -6.06 -7.42
N TYR A 194 9.24 -6.63 -6.24
CA TYR A 194 8.25 -7.42 -5.53
C TYR A 194 7.43 -6.60 -4.53
N ASN A 195 6.14 -6.93 -4.41
CA ASN A 195 5.19 -6.35 -3.44
C ASN A 195 5.01 -4.84 -3.53
N VAL A 196 5.01 -4.27 -4.72
CA VAL A 196 4.75 -2.84 -4.92
C VAL A 196 3.25 -2.51 -4.96
N ILE A 197 2.90 -1.27 -4.64
CA ILE A 197 1.51 -0.78 -4.69
C ILE A 197 1.05 -0.72 -6.15
N GLY A 198 0.00 -1.47 -6.47
CA GLY A 198 -0.45 -1.67 -7.84
C GLY A 198 -0.96 -0.42 -8.53
N SER A 199 -1.61 0.50 -7.81
CA SER A 199 -2.08 1.77 -8.38
C SER A 199 -0.92 2.62 -8.92
N TYR A 200 0.18 2.70 -8.19
CA TYR A 200 1.39 3.39 -8.61
C TYR A 200 2.11 2.66 -9.74
N ALA A 201 2.15 1.32 -9.67
CA ALA A 201 2.70 0.50 -10.75
C ALA A 201 1.93 0.69 -12.05
N ALA A 202 0.59 0.72 -11.99
CA ALA A 202 -0.28 0.92 -13.15
C ALA A 202 -0.08 2.30 -13.79
N GLU A 203 -0.01 3.34 -12.97
CA GLU A 203 0.25 4.70 -13.48
C GLU A 203 1.65 4.79 -14.09
N ARG A 204 2.66 4.21 -13.46
CA ARG A 204 4.02 4.20 -14.01
C ARG A 204 4.10 3.41 -15.33
N MET A 205 3.45 2.24 -15.41
CA MET A 205 3.39 1.44 -16.63
C MET A 205 2.71 2.19 -17.79
N ARG A 206 1.70 3.01 -17.50
CA ARG A 206 1.04 3.86 -18.51
C ARG A 206 2.00 4.89 -19.11
N LEU A 207 2.91 5.41 -18.30
CA LEU A 207 3.92 6.41 -18.71
C LEU A 207 5.20 5.79 -19.27
N ASP A 208 5.49 4.55 -18.87
CA ASP A 208 6.73 3.86 -19.25
C ASP A 208 6.43 2.43 -19.72
N PRO A 209 6.41 2.18 -21.04
CA PRO A 209 6.07 0.88 -21.63
C PRO A 209 7.11 -0.23 -21.37
N ARG A 210 8.24 0.10 -20.77
CA ARG A 210 9.26 -0.88 -20.36
C ARG A 210 8.83 -1.71 -19.15
N LEU A 211 7.88 -1.22 -18.39
CA LEU A 211 7.33 -1.91 -17.22
C LEU A 211 6.19 -2.85 -17.62
N ALA A 212 6.10 -3.96 -16.92
CA ALA A 212 4.92 -4.82 -16.90
C ALA A 212 4.54 -5.17 -15.45
N ILE A 213 3.28 -5.50 -15.25
CA ILE A 213 2.71 -5.89 -13.96
C ILE A 213 2.37 -7.38 -14.00
N ALA A 214 2.72 -8.07 -12.93
CA ALA A 214 2.27 -9.44 -12.65
C ALA A 214 1.54 -9.46 -11.29
N ALA A 215 0.28 -9.90 -11.32
CA ALA A 215 -0.46 -10.29 -10.14
C ALA A 215 -0.37 -11.82 -10.00
N PHE A 216 0.09 -12.29 -8.86
CA PHE A 216 0.24 -13.73 -8.65
C PHE A 216 -1.09 -14.45 -8.54
N THR A 217 -1.17 -15.65 -9.10
CA THR A 217 -2.38 -16.47 -9.13
C THR A 217 -2.60 -17.30 -7.87
N ASP A 218 -1.57 -17.52 -7.07
CA ASP A 218 -1.67 -18.16 -5.75
C ASP A 218 -2.46 -17.28 -4.76
N TYR A 219 -2.12 -16.01 -4.66
CA TYR A 219 -2.90 -14.94 -4.06
C TYR A 219 -2.30 -13.57 -4.40
N THR A 220 -3.14 -12.55 -4.40
CA THR A 220 -2.74 -11.15 -4.51
C THR A 220 -3.33 -10.38 -3.34
N LEU A 221 -2.48 -9.84 -2.47
CA LEU A 221 -2.94 -8.98 -1.38
C LEU A 221 -3.62 -7.75 -1.95
N VAL A 222 -4.66 -7.26 -1.27
CA VAL A 222 -5.29 -5.98 -1.60
C VAL A 222 -5.27 -5.11 -0.36
N MET A 223 -4.59 -3.99 -0.46
CA MET A 223 -4.65 -2.97 0.57
C MET A 223 -5.70 -1.91 0.24
N SER A 224 -6.14 -1.19 1.24
CA SER A 224 -6.91 0.05 1.08
C SER A 224 -6.22 1.17 1.86
N ARG A 225 -6.05 2.33 1.22
CA ARG A 225 -5.71 3.52 1.98
C ARG A 225 -6.86 3.83 2.90
N SER A 226 -6.53 4.16 4.12
CA SER A 226 -7.50 4.44 5.16
C SER A 226 -7.36 5.85 5.68
N ALA A 227 -8.49 6.41 6.10
CA ALA A 227 -8.57 7.74 6.68
C ALA A 227 -9.38 7.71 7.98
N PHE A 228 -9.01 8.57 8.92
CA PHE A 228 -9.79 8.82 10.12
C PHE A 228 -9.78 10.31 10.51
N VAL A 229 -10.81 10.75 11.23
CA VAL A 229 -10.85 12.07 11.87
C VAL A 229 -10.08 11.99 13.18
N HIS A 230 -9.06 12.82 13.35
CA HIS A 230 -8.25 12.82 14.57
C HIS A 230 -9.09 13.26 15.79
N ARG A 231 -8.85 12.62 16.94
CA ARG A 231 -9.64 12.89 18.18
C ARG A 231 -9.60 14.34 18.62
N SER A 232 -8.50 15.02 18.39
CA SER A 232 -8.32 16.44 18.73
C SER A 232 -8.41 17.34 17.50
N ALA A 233 -9.17 16.92 16.48
CA ALA A 233 -9.31 17.69 15.25
C ALA A 233 -9.82 19.12 15.55
N PRO A 234 -9.10 20.17 15.08
CA PRO A 234 -9.57 21.55 15.23
C PRO A 234 -10.87 21.84 14.48
N ASN A 235 -11.12 21.10 13.39
CA ASN A 235 -12.28 21.27 12.52
C ASN A 235 -13.03 19.93 12.30
N PRO A 236 -13.62 19.32 13.35
CA PRO A 236 -14.15 17.96 13.26
C PRO A 236 -15.30 17.82 12.26
N ASP A 237 -16.23 18.78 12.18
CA ASP A 237 -17.36 18.73 11.25
C ASP A 237 -16.89 18.78 9.77
N THR A 238 -15.88 19.60 9.49
CA THR A 238 -15.28 19.67 8.13
C THR A 238 -14.50 18.40 7.80
N ALA A 239 -13.87 17.80 8.79
CA ALA A 239 -13.16 16.52 8.64
C ALA A 239 -14.12 15.37 8.35
N GLU A 240 -15.27 15.32 9.05
CA GLU A 240 -16.34 14.35 8.80
C GLU A 240 -16.89 14.51 7.37
N LEU A 241 -17.16 15.74 6.95
CA LEU A 241 -17.60 16.07 5.59
C LEU A 241 -16.60 15.58 4.51
N PHE A 242 -15.30 15.67 4.78
CA PHE A 242 -14.27 15.17 3.88
C PHE A 242 -14.28 13.64 3.79
N ILE A 243 -14.44 12.93 4.92
CA ILE A 243 -14.58 11.46 4.92
C ILE A 243 -15.86 11.06 4.16
N GLU A 244 -17.00 11.72 4.41
CA GLU A 244 -18.23 11.48 3.65
C GLU A 244 -18.02 11.68 2.13
N TYR A 245 -17.32 12.74 1.75
CA TYR A 245 -17.00 12.99 0.34
C TYR A 245 -16.14 11.87 -0.25
N LEU A 246 -15.07 11.44 0.42
CA LEU A 246 -14.21 10.35 -0.05
C LEU A 246 -15.01 9.04 -0.26
N LEU A 247 -16.00 8.77 0.59
CA LEU A 247 -16.81 7.54 0.57
C LEU A 247 -18.09 7.68 -0.27
N SER A 248 -18.40 8.87 -0.77
CA SER A 248 -19.54 9.10 -1.67
C SER A 248 -19.25 8.60 -3.08
N ARG A 249 -20.32 8.31 -3.85
CA ARG A 249 -20.19 7.98 -5.28
C ARG A 249 -19.47 9.06 -6.09
N GLU A 250 -19.65 10.32 -5.70
CA GLU A 250 -18.98 11.45 -6.36
C GLU A 250 -17.47 11.42 -6.11
N GLY A 251 -17.04 11.32 -4.86
CA GLY A 251 -15.64 11.22 -4.47
C GLY A 251 -14.97 9.98 -5.06
N GLN A 252 -15.64 8.84 -5.01
CA GLN A 252 -15.15 7.59 -5.57
C GLN A 252 -14.97 7.66 -7.10
N ARG A 253 -15.87 8.31 -7.83
CA ARG A 253 -15.68 8.58 -9.27
C ARG A 253 -14.49 9.50 -9.52
N LYS A 254 -14.27 10.50 -8.66
CA LYS A 254 -13.10 11.37 -8.79
C LYS A 254 -11.80 10.63 -8.57
N ILE A 255 -11.74 9.71 -7.63
CA ILE A 255 -10.59 8.82 -7.42
C ILE A 255 -10.28 8.07 -8.72
N THR A 256 -11.26 7.44 -9.36
CA THR A 256 -11.04 6.68 -10.61
C THR A 256 -10.64 7.55 -11.79
N GLN A 257 -11.30 8.70 -11.97
CA GLN A 257 -11.16 9.50 -13.19
C GLN A 257 -9.89 10.34 -13.22
N SER A 258 -9.44 10.76 -12.06
CA SER A 258 -8.53 11.88 -11.94
C SER A 258 -7.29 11.60 -11.11
N SER A 259 -7.17 10.41 -10.53
CA SER A 259 -6.11 10.02 -9.62
C SER A 259 -5.40 8.75 -10.12
N ALA A 260 -4.16 8.53 -9.68
CA ALA A 260 -3.50 7.24 -9.86
C ALA A 260 -4.18 6.13 -9.04
N LEU A 261 -4.95 6.49 -8.02
CA LEU A 261 -5.60 5.56 -7.08
C LEU A 261 -6.75 4.79 -7.75
N ILE A 262 -7.11 3.65 -7.17
CA ILE A 262 -8.22 2.82 -7.62
C ILE A 262 -9.36 2.95 -6.61
N SER A 263 -10.53 3.34 -7.08
CA SER A 263 -11.75 3.46 -6.25
C SER A 263 -12.14 2.10 -5.68
N ILE A 264 -12.41 2.06 -4.37
CA ILE A 264 -12.90 0.83 -3.73
C ILE A 264 -14.29 0.46 -4.23
N LEU A 265 -15.15 1.45 -4.47
CA LEU A 265 -16.52 1.24 -4.91
C LEU A 265 -16.56 0.64 -6.33
N GLU A 266 -15.82 1.21 -7.28
CA GLU A 266 -15.80 0.71 -8.65
C GLU A 266 -15.13 -0.66 -8.77
N ALA A 267 -14.10 -0.92 -7.95
CA ALA A 267 -13.44 -2.22 -7.94
C ALA A 267 -14.40 -3.33 -7.48
N VAL A 268 -15.16 -3.10 -6.39
CA VAL A 268 -16.10 -4.12 -5.88
C VAL A 268 -17.36 -4.27 -6.74
N GLU A 269 -17.76 -3.20 -7.46
CA GLU A 269 -18.86 -3.27 -8.43
C GLU A 269 -18.43 -3.90 -9.78
N GLY A 270 -17.13 -4.22 -9.95
CA GLY A 270 -16.58 -4.79 -11.19
C GLY A 270 -16.58 -3.81 -12.37
N LYS A 271 -16.63 -2.51 -12.10
CA LYS A 271 -16.73 -1.45 -13.13
C LYS A 271 -15.39 -0.80 -13.46
N SER A 272 -14.33 -1.13 -12.75
CA SER A 272 -13.01 -0.52 -12.95
C SER A 272 -12.26 -1.20 -14.09
N GLU A 273 -12.09 -0.52 -15.20
CA GLU A 273 -11.23 -0.98 -16.30
C GLU A 273 -9.78 -1.14 -15.85
N ARG A 274 -9.32 -0.34 -14.89
CA ARG A 274 -7.98 -0.43 -14.31
C ARG A 274 -7.72 -1.76 -13.61
N MET A 275 -8.78 -2.45 -13.14
CA MET A 275 -8.64 -3.75 -12.49
C MET A 275 -8.24 -4.87 -13.46
N THR A 276 -8.51 -4.72 -14.75
CA THR A 276 -8.18 -5.74 -15.77
C THR A 276 -6.69 -6.04 -15.87
N ILE A 277 -5.83 -5.04 -15.57
CA ILE A 277 -4.38 -5.22 -15.61
C ILE A 277 -3.82 -6.05 -14.44
N PHE A 278 -4.62 -6.28 -13.40
CA PHE A 278 -4.23 -7.03 -12.22
C PHE A 278 -4.66 -8.51 -12.25
N GLY A 279 -5.17 -8.97 -13.39
CA GLY A 279 -5.45 -10.39 -13.60
C GLY A 279 -6.67 -10.91 -12.82
N ASN A 280 -6.54 -12.11 -12.25
CA ASN A 280 -7.67 -12.82 -11.66
C ASN A 280 -8.14 -12.22 -10.33
N LEU A 281 -9.36 -11.68 -10.31
CA LEU A 281 -10.00 -11.16 -9.09
C LEU A 281 -10.22 -12.25 -8.02
N GLU A 282 -10.37 -13.52 -8.41
CA GLU A 282 -10.54 -14.63 -7.47
C GLU A 282 -9.30 -14.89 -6.60
N ALA A 283 -8.12 -14.50 -7.07
CA ALA A 283 -6.89 -14.57 -6.29
C ALA A 283 -6.74 -13.43 -5.28
N MET A 284 -7.58 -12.40 -5.33
CA MET A 284 -7.45 -11.22 -4.49
C MET A 284 -7.83 -11.50 -3.03
N ARG A 285 -6.99 -11.04 -2.11
CA ARG A 285 -7.12 -11.22 -0.66
C ARG A 285 -7.05 -9.87 0.04
N PRO A 286 -8.20 -9.22 0.30
CA PRO A 286 -8.23 -7.95 1.02
C PRO A 286 -7.66 -8.07 2.43
N ILE A 287 -6.80 -7.11 2.78
CA ILE A 287 -6.31 -6.93 4.15
C ILE A 287 -7.43 -6.29 4.96
N LYS A 288 -8.05 -7.09 5.84
CA LYS A 288 -9.23 -6.66 6.61
C LYS A 288 -8.81 -5.74 7.76
N PHE A 289 -9.51 -4.63 7.91
CA PHE A 289 -9.34 -3.74 9.06
C PHE A 289 -9.81 -4.45 10.33
N SER A 290 -8.87 -4.78 11.19
CA SER A 290 -9.15 -5.53 12.42
C SER A 290 -8.02 -5.40 13.43
N PRO A 291 -8.29 -5.66 14.73
CA PRO A 291 -7.24 -5.69 15.76
C PRO A 291 -6.15 -6.74 15.49
N GLY A 292 -6.42 -7.74 14.65
CA GLY A 292 -5.42 -8.75 14.28
C GLY A 292 -4.19 -8.14 13.62
N LEU A 293 -4.34 -7.01 12.92
CA LEU A 293 -3.23 -6.32 12.24
C LEU A 293 -2.16 -5.81 13.22
N ILE A 294 -2.55 -5.37 14.43
CA ILE A 294 -1.60 -4.88 15.44
C ILE A 294 -0.81 -6.01 16.11
N GLY A 295 -1.20 -7.27 15.90
CA GLY A 295 -0.48 -8.40 16.47
C GLY A 295 0.99 -8.46 16.03
N TYR A 296 1.30 -8.02 14.81
CA TYR A 296 2.68 -7.94 14.30
C TYR A 296 3.39 -6.64 14.67
N LEU A 297 2.70 -5.65 15.21
CA LEU A 297 3.28 -4.44 15.77
C LEU A 297 3.77 -4.61 17.22
N ASP A 298 3.41 -5.75 17.87
CA ASP A 298 4.00 -6.13 19.16
C ASP A 298 5.53 -6.14 19.05
N ARG A 299 6.19 -5.55 20.06
CA ARG A 299 7.65 -5.32 20.03
C ARG A 299 8.46 -6.57 19.77
N LEU A 300 8.06 -7.70 20.38
CA LEU A 300 8.80 -8.96 20.24
C LEU A 300 8.56 -9.59 18.86
N LYS A 301 7.32 -9.65 18.41
CA LYS A 301 6.98 -10.18 17.09
C LYS A 301 7.57 -9.33 15.96
N ARG A 302 7.55 -8.00 16.12
CA ARG A 302 8.18 -7.09 15.16
C ARG A 302 9.68 -7.31 15.09
N ALA A 303 10.36 -7.40 16.24
CA ALA A 303 11.80 -7.66 16.30
C ALA A 303 12.14 -9.01 15.66
N GLN A 304 11.34 -10.05 15.91
CA GLN A 304 11.53 -11.37 15.32
C GLN A 304 11.37 -11.32 13.80
N LEU A 305 10.26 -10.74 13.30
CA LEU A 305 10.04 -10.62 11.85
C LEU A 305 11.17 -9.88 11.15
N LEU A 306 11.66 -8.77 11.73
CA LEU A 306 12.78 -8.01 11.18
C LEU A 306 14.08 -8.84 11.17
N ALA A 307 14.35 -9.59 12.23
CA ALA A 307 15.52 -10.47 12.29
C ALA A 307 15.44 -11.61 11.25
N ASP A 308 14.31 -12.31 11.19
CA ASP A 308 14.08 -13.38 10.22
C ASP A 308 14.18 -12.87 8.76
N TRP A 309 13.68 -11.66 8.52
CA TRP A 309 13.79 -11.01 7.22
C TRP A 309 15.24 -10.70 6.84
N GLN A 310 16.01 -10.12 7.77
CA GLN A 310 17.42 -9.82 7.56
C GLN A 310 18.24 -11.10 7.33
N ASP A 311 17.98 -12.12 8.13
CA ASP A 311 18.65 -13.41 7.98
C ASP A 311 18.34 -14.06 6.61
N ALA A 312 17.06 -14.04 6.19
CA ALA A 312 16.65 -14.61 4.91
C ALA A 312 17.20 -13.84 3.70
N LEU A 313 17.34 -12.52 3.80
CA LEU A 313 18.00 -11.69 2.76
C LEU A 313 19.52 -11.82 2.77
N GLY A 314 20.12 -12.48 3.76
CA GLY A 314 21.56 -12.64 3.82
C GLY A 314 22.34 -11.38 4.16
N SER A 315 21.68 -10.39 4.77
CA SER A 315 22.31 -9.12 5.20
C SER A 315 23.13 -9.28 6.49
N ASN A 316 23.73 -10.43 6.71
CA ASN A 316 24.76 -10.65 7.73
C ASN A 316 26.09 -10.14 7.19
N GLY A 317 26.37 -8.85 7.38
CA GLY A 317 27.72 -8.32 7.16
C GLY A 317 27.82 -7.05 6.35
N MET A 318 27.30 -5.94 6.89
CA MET A 318 28.07 -4.68 6.83
C MET A 318 28.41 -4.32 8.29
N GLU A 319 29.58 -4.77 8.72
CA GLU A 319 30.29 -4.17 9.85
C GLU A 319 30.73 -2.74 9.48
#